data_bdbb69c883813ff3b1f47cb44c4b08a6
#
_entry.id   bdbb69c883813ff3b1f47cb44c4b08a6
#
_cell.length_a   1.000
_cell.length_b   1.000
_cell.length_c   1.000
_cell.angle_alpha   90.00
_cell.angle_beta   90.00
_cell.angle_gamma   90.00
#
_symmetry.space_group_name_H-M   'P 1'
#
loop_
_entity.id
_entity.type
_entity.pdbx_description
1 polymer ?
#
loop_
_entity_poly.entity_id
_entity_poly.type
_entity_poly.pdbx_seq_one_letter_code
_entity_poly.pdbx_strand_id
1 'polypeptide(L)'
;MSEDAAAKRRARQTVNNLVLALIASLGIMLAIILIVPRDDSNRIQSVDYQGIAAEAQASSGKQIVAPELPAGWWSNSARWSPKPADGVQNWYAGFVGPKNQYIGLTQAFGINPTWLAFQLKNSAKTGTQAVGNYTWDIYEATEPSDPPKTKDFMMVLNYNDHDTALIYGVAKPQDFVEIATAIQVKLMERTK
;
A
#
# COMPACT_ATOMS: atom_id res chain seq x y z
N MET A 1 9.92 52.62 50.19
CA MET A 1 9.29 52.90 48.85
C MET A 1 10.24 52.70 47.64
N SER A 2 11.56 52.50 47.82
CA SER A 2 12.50 52.29 46.69
C SER A 2 12.69 50.85 46.23
N GLU A 3 12.49 49.86 47.09
CA GLU A 3 12.66 48.45 46.74
C GLU A 3 11.58 47.90 45.82
N ASP A 4 10.34 48.29 46.02
CA ASP A 4 9.21 47.89 45.14
C ASP A 4 9.35 48.41 43.71
N ALA A 5 9.91 49.60 43.54
CA ALA A 5 10.14 50.17 42.20
C ALA A 5 11.28 49.44 41.45
N ALA A 6 12.31 49.00 42.18
CA ALA A 6 13.43 48.23 41.65
C ALA A 6 12.97 46.80 41.26
N ALA A 7 12.14 46.16 42.09
CA ALA A 7 11.56 44.84 41.80
C ALA A 7 10.66 44.88 40.58
N LYS A 8 9.78 45.87 40.44
CA LYS A 8 8.95 46.05 39.22
C LYS A 8 9.76 46.28 37.95
N ARG A 9 10.88 47.02 38.02
CA ARG A 9 11.77 47.20 36.85
C ARG A 9 12.43 45.91 36.45
N ARG A 10 12.94 45.11 37.40
CA ARG A 10 13.54 43.79 37.13
C ARG A 10 12.52 42.82 36.53
N ALA A 11 11.32 42.75 37.08
CA ALA A 11 10.24 41.92 36.53
C ALA A 11 9.88 42.32 35.10
N ARG A 12 9.78 43.63 34.80
CA ARG A 12 9.55 44.10 33.42
C ARG A 12 10.68 43.73 32.45
N GLN A 13 11.94 43.85 32.90
CA GLN A 13 13.10 43.45 32.10
C GLN A 13 13.08 41.93 31.79
N THR A 14 12.77 41.13 32.81
CA THR A 14 12.66 39.67 32.61
C THR A 14 11.58 39.29 31.61
N VAL A 15 10.39 39.91 31.74
CA VAL A 15 9.30 39.68 30.79
C VAL A 15 9.66 40.13 29.37
N ASN A 16 10.28 41.31 29.22
CA ASN A 16 10.70 41.80 27.91
C ASN A 16 11.76 40.89 27.28
N ASN A 17 12.74 40.42 28.05
CA ASN A 17 13.75 39.51 27.57
C ASN A 17 13.15 38.14 27.18
N LEU A 18 12.17 37.64 27.96
CA LEU A 18 11.43 36.43 27.61
C LEU A 18 10.65 36.59 26.28
N VAL A 19 9.93 37.69 26.12
CA VAL A 19 9.18 38.00 24.91
C VAL A 19 10.10 38.11 23.68
N LEU A 20 11.25 38.81 23.84
CA LEU A 20 12.24 38.91 22.76
C LEU A 20 12.86 37.57 22.40
N ALA A 21 13.17 36.72 23.38
CA ALA A 21 13.68 35.37 23.13
C ALA A 21 12.63 34.51 22.42
N LEU A 22 11.34 34.65 22.76
CA LEU A 22 10.26 33.92 22.13
C LEU A 22 10.07 34.37 20.66
N ILE A 23 10.11 35.69 20.42
CA ILE A 23 10.03 36.25 19.07
C ILE A 23 11.22 35.80 18.23
N ALA A 24 12.42 35.79 18.77
CA ALA A 24 13.61 35.33 18.06
C ALA A 24 13.52 33.86 17.70
N SER A 25 13.12 33.00 18.63
CA SER A 25 12.98 31.55 18.37
C SER A 25 11.87 31.24 17.37
N LEU A 26 10.73 31.91 17.47
CA LEU A 26 9.64 31.80 16.48
C LEU A 26 10.06 32.32 15.10
N GLY A 27 10.82 33.43 15.06
CA GLY A 27 11.35 33.99 13.82
C GLY A 27 12.31 33.05 13.12
N ILE A 28 13.22 32.41 13.88
CA ILE A 28 14.14 31.37 13.35
C ILE A 28 13.35 30.17 12.85
N MET A 29 12.38 29.68 13.61
CA MET A 29 11.52 28.56 13.21
C MET A 29 10.76 28.87 11.92
N LEU A 30 10.20 30.06 11.83
CA LEU A 30 9.48 30.49 10.61
C LEU A 30 10.43 30.62 9.40
N ALA A 31 11.63 31.16 9.62
CA ALA A 31 12.65 31.25 8.58
C ALA A 31 13.06 29.85 8.08
N ILE A 32 13.25 28.88 8.97
CA ILE A 32 13.56 27.51 8.60
C ILE A 32 12.40 26.90 7.77
N ILE A 33 11.14 27.08 8.19
CA ILE A 33 9.97 26.56 7.48
C ILE A 33 9.86 27.17 6.07
N LEU A 34 10.24 28.44 5.89
CA LEU A 34 10.17 29.13 4.60
C LEU A 34 11.35 28.83 3.67
N ILE A 35 12.55 28.55 4.24
CA ILE A 35 13.79 28.30 3.49
C ILE A 35 13.92 26.81 3.11
N VAL A 36 13.43 25.89 3.96
CA VAL A 36 13.44 24.46 3.64
C VAL A 36 12.41 24.20 2.52
N PRO A 37 12.86 23.86 1.30
CA PRO A 37 11.94 23.44 0.25
C PRO A 37 11.17 22.25 0.79
N ARG A 38 9.87 22.37 0.93
CA ARG A 38 9.02 21.20 1.08
C ARG A 38 9.09 20.48 -0.25
N ASP A 39 9.85 19.39 -0.26
CA ASP A 39 9.77 18.45 -1.37
C ASP A 39 8.40 17.73 -1.28
N ASP A 40 7.35 18.42 -1.73
CA ASP A 40 5.99 17.86 -1.90
C ASP A 40 5.97 16.88 -3.07
N SER A 41 7.11 16.64 -3.73
CA SER A 41 7.30 15.58 -4.69
C SER A 41 7.47 14.23 -3.98
N ASN A 42 6.51 13.83 -3.17
CA ASN A 42 6.25 12.43 -2.88
C ASN A 42 5.70 11.80 -4.18
N ARG A 43 6.49 11.96 -5.26
CA ARG A 43 6.21 11.31 -6.53
C ARG A 43 6.51 9.85 -6.32
N ILE A 44 5.47 9.10 -5.94
CA ILE A 44 5.50 7.66 -6.03
C ILE A 44 5.87 7.39 -7.48
N GLN A 45 7.09 6.92 -7.72
CA GLN A 45 7.59 6.69 -9.06
C GLN A 45 7.00 5.38 -9.58
N SER A 46 6.74 5.34 -10.88
CA SER A 46 6.38 4.08 -11.55
C SER A 46 7.52 3.08 -11.43
N VAL A 47 7.18 1.86 -11.04
CA VAL A 47 8.12 0.73 -10.89
C VAL A 47 7.97 -0.17 -12.10
N ASP A 48 9.10 -0.62 -12.67
CA ASP A 48 9.12 -1.68 -13.68
C ASP A 48 8.84 -3.05 -13.04
N TYR A 49 7.57 -3.28 -12.72
CA TYR A 49 7.14 -4.53 -12.09
C TYR A 49 7.28 -5.73 -13.04
N GLN A 50 7.25 -5.53 -14.34
CA GLN A 50 7.39 -6.61 -15.33
C GLN A 50 8.83 -7.10 -15.39
N GLY A 51 9.81 -6.20 -15.39
CA GLY A 51 11.24 -6.54 -15.29
C GLY A 51 11.55 -7.28 -13.99
N ILE A 52 11.07 -6.78 -12.85
CA ILE A 52 11.24 -7.44 -11.54
C ILE A 52 10.56 -8.83 -11.52
N ALA A 53 9.39 -8.97 -12.14
CA ALA A 53 8.71 -10.27 -12.24
C ALA A 53 9.51 -11.26 -13.10
N ALA A 54 10.09 -10.81 -14.20
CA ALA A 54 10.92 -11.65 -15.07
C ALA A 54 12.18 -12.16 -14.33
N GLU A 55 12.86 -11.30 -13.56
CA GLU A 55 13.97 -11.69 -12.70
C GLU A 55 13.56 -12.68 -11.61
N ALA A 56 12.42 -12.41 -10.96
CA ALA A 56 11.85 -13.31 -9.96
C ALA A 56 11.52 -14.68 -10.55
N GLN A 57 10.93 -14.72 -11.74
CA GLN A 57 10.63 -15.97 -12.46
C GLN A 57 11.91 -16.73 -12.82
N ALA A 58 12.91 -16.04 -13.38
CA ALA A 58 14.19 -16.64 -13.74
C ALA A 58 14.93 -17.24 -12.53
N SER A 59 14.89 -16.57 -11.38
CA SER A 59 15.56 -17.01 -10.16
C SER A 59 14.82 -18.10 -9.39
N SER A 60 13.48 -18.13 -9.47
CA SER A 60 12.65 -19.07 -8.68
C SER A 60 12.17 -20.29 -9.47
N GLY A 61 12.15 -20.22 -10.80
CA GLY A 61 11.50 -21.19 -11.68
C GLY A 61 9.97 -21.22 -11.55
N LYS A 62 9.38 -20.27 -10.82
CA LYS A 62 7.94 -20.14 -10.64
C LYS A 62 7.36 -19.16 -11.68
N GLN A 63 6.16 -19.41 -12.15
CA GLN A 63 5.46 -18.44 -12.99
C GLN A 63 5.01 -17.25 -12.13
N ILE A 64 5.62 -16.10 -12.34
CA ILE A 64 5.25 -14.86 -11.68
C ILE A 64 4.23 -14.13 -12.53
N VAL A 65 3.09 -13.79 -11.93
CA VAL A 65 2.00 -13.08 -12.63
C VAL A 65 2.28 -11.58 -12.62
N ALA A 66 2.65 -11.05 -13.77
CA ALA A 66 2.78 -9.62 -14.03
C ALA A 66 1.77 -9.23 -15.13
N PRO A 67 0.53 -8.87 -14.76
CA PRO A 67 -0.53 -8.61 -15.74
C PRO A 67 -0.23 -7.35 -16.55
N GLU A 68 -0.71 -7.30 -17.78
CA GLU A 68 -0.76 -6.05 -18.53
C GLU A 68 -1.84 -5.16 -17.95
N LEU A 69 -1.43 -4.00 -17.43
CA LEU A 69 -2.35 -3.11 -16.73
C LEU A 69 -3.28 -2.39 -17.73
N PRO A 70 -4.54 -2.15 -17.35
CA PRO A 70 -5.44 -1.34 -18.13
C PRO A 70 -4.92 0.10 -18.32
N ALA A 71 -5.46 0.81 -19.30
CA ALA A 71 -5.03 2.17 -19.61
C ALA A 71 -5.12 3.11 -18.39
N GLY A 72 -4.05 3.84 -18.13
CA GLY A 72 -3.95 4.77 -17.01
C GLY A 72 -3.59 4.16 -15.67
N TRP A 73 -3.49 2.83 -15.57
CA TRP A 73 -2.94 2.14 -14.40
C TRP A 73 -1.42 2.04 -14.49
N TRP A 74 -0.75 2.08 -13.34
CA TRP A 74 0.70 1.96 -13.23
C TRP A 74 1.07 1.27 -11.93
N SER A 75 2.29 0.72 -11.84
CA SER A 75 2.76 0.06 -10.62
C SER A 75 3.56 1.02 -9.76
N ASN A 76 3.25 1.08 -8.47
CA ASN A 76 4.00 1.85 -7.48
C ASN A 76 4.97 1.00 -6.65
N SER A 77 4.85 -0.31 -6.72
CA SER A 77 5.71 -1.23 -5.96
C SER A 77 5.65 -2.64 -6.55
N ALA A 78 6.80 -3.33 -6.49
CA ALA A 78 6.90 -4.73 -6.88
C ALA A 78 7.99 -5.41 -6.04
N ARG A 79 7.74 -6.65 -5.60
CA ARG A 79 8.69 -7.39 -4.75
C ARG A 79 8.50 -8.90 -4.86
N TRP A 80 9.59 -9.61 -5.04
CA TRP A 80 9.68 -11.04 -4.82
C TRP A 80 10.21 -11.33 -3.41
N SER A 81 9.56 -12.23 -2.69
CA SER A 81 9.94 -12.67 -1.34
C SER A 81 10.25 -14.17 -1.37
N PRO A 82 11.51 -14.57 -1.58
CA PRO A 82 11.89 -15.98 -1.71
C PRO A 82 11.93 -16.72 -0.37
N LYS A 83 12.15 -16.01 0.74
CA LYS A 83 12.28 -16.59 2.10
C LYS A 83 11.61 -15.67 3.13
N PRO A 84 10.27 -15.49 3.07
CA PRO A 84 9.58 -14.69 4.07
C PRO A 84 9.51 -15.41 5.41
N ALA A 85 9.26 -14.65 6.48
CA ALA A 85 9.22 -15.18 7.85
C ALA A 85 8.12 -16.22 8.09
N ASP A 86 7.03 -16.17 7.33
CA ASP A 86 5.91 -17.12 7.36
C ASP A 86 6.15 -18.39 6.49
N GLY A 87 7.29 -18.44 5.81
CA GLY A 87 7.69 -19.58 4.97
C GLY A 87 6.98 -19.70 3.63
N VAL A 88 6.00 -18.84 3.33
CA VAL A 88 5.23 -18.89 2.07
C VAL A 88 5.81 -17.89 1.07
N GLN A 89 6.51 -18.40 0.05
CA GLN A 89 7.07 -17.58 -1.02
C GLN A 89 5.98 -16.78 -1.70
N ASN A 90 6.24 -15.51 -1.94
CA ASN A 90 5.23 -14.67 -2.56
C ASN A 90 5.81 -13.59 -3.47
N TRP A 91 5.03 -13.27 -4.48
CA TRP A 91 5.17 -12.12 -5.34
C TRP A 91 4.13 -11.08 -4.95
N TYR A 92 4.56 -9.84 -4.87
CA TYR A 92 3.70 -8.71 -4.59
C TYR A 92 3.88 -7.63 -5.63
N ALA A 93 2.77 -7.06 -6.13
CA ALA A 93 2.75 -5.87 -6.96
C ALA A 93 1.61 -4.94 -6.52
N GLY A 94 1.90 -3.66 -6.41
CA GLY A 94 0.91 -2.62 -6.10
C GLY A 94 0.59 -1.82 -7.35
N PHE A 95 -0.70 -1.62 -7.62
CA PHE A 95 -1.20 -0.91 -8.79
C PHE A 95 -2.01 0.31 -8.38
N VAL A 96 -1.78 1.41 -9.05
CA VAL A 96 -2.48 2.68 -8.83
C VAL A 96 -3.22 3.04 -10.12
N GLY A 97 -4.50 3.27 -10.01
CA GLY A 97 -5.35 3.64 -11.12
C GLY A 97 -5.43 5.15 -11.35
N PRO A 98 -6.06 5.57 -12.46
CA PRO A 98 -6.09 6.97 -12.90
C PRO A 98 -6.81 7.92 -11.92
N LYS A 99 -7.58 7.41 -10.97
CA LYS A 99 -8.26 8.19 -9.91
C LYS A 99 -7.64 7.97 -8.53
N ASN A 100 -6.36 7.58 -8.48
CA ASN A 100 -5.63 7.22 -7.26
C ASN A 100 -6.23 6.04 -6.48
N GLN A 101 -7.11 5.24 -7.09
CA GLN A 101 -7.54 3.98 -6.50
C GLN A 101 -6.37 3.00 -6.49
N TYR A 102 -6.36 2.12 -5.50
CA TYR A 102 -5.27 1.19 -5.28
C TYR A 102 -5.76 -0.25 -5.29
N ILE A 103 -5.01 -1.12 -5.99
CA ILE A 103 -5.14 -2.58 -5.93
C ILE A 103 -3.76 -3.20 -5.72
N GLY A 104 -3.60 -3.97 -4.66
CA GLY A 104 -2.45 -4.83 -4.43
C GLY A 104 -2.72 -6.24 -4.95
N LEU A 105 -1.75 -6.83 -5.64
CA LEU A 105 -1.71 -8.24 -6.01
C LEU A 105 -0.71 -8.96 -5.10
N THR A 106 -1.11 -10.04 -4.48
CA THR A 106 -0.22 -11.00 -3.84
C THR A 106 -0.43 -12.37 -4.49
N GLN A 107 0.59 -12.90 -5.15
CA GLN A 107 0.61 -14.28 -5.63
C GLN A 107 1.48 -15.08 -4.67
N ALA A 108 0.93 -16.12 -4.06
CA ALA A 108 1.59 -16.94 -3.05
C ALA A 108 1.70 -18.39 -3.52
N PHE A 109 2.81 -19.03 -3.17
CA PHE A 109 3.20 -20.36 -3.62
C PHE A 109 3.37 -21.32 -2.46
N GLY A 110 2.77 -22.50 -2.56
CA GLY A 110 2.83 -23.50 -1.50
C GLY A 110 2.13 -23.04 -0.23
N ILE A 111 0.97 -22.40 -0.37
CA ILE A 111 0.21 -21.90 0.78
C ILE A 111 -0.27 -23.05 1.67
N ASN A 112 -0.47 -22.72 2.95
CA ASN A 112 -1.15 -23.56 3.90
C ASN A 112 -2.39 -22.85 4.47
N PRO A 113 -3.35 -23.59 5.08
CA PRO A 113 -4.57 -23.01 5.61
C PRO A 113 -4.34 -21.89 6.64
N THR A 114 -3.30 -21.98 7.45
CA THR A 114 -2.97 -20.96 8.45
C THR A 114 -2.54 -19.65 7.79
N TRP A 115 -1.73 -19.72 6.74
CA TRP A 115 -1.30 -18.54 5.99
C TRP A 115 -2.51 -17.83 5.35
N LEU A 116 -3.37 -18.59 4.67
CA LEU A 116 -4.55 -18.02 4.04
C LEU A 116 -5.50 -17.41 5.08
N ALA A 117 -5.77 -18.12 6.19
CA ALA A 117 -6.58 -17.59 7.29
C ALA A 117 -6.01 -16.28 7.86
N PHE A 118 -4.68 -16.16 7.93
CA PHE A 118 -4.03 -14.92 8.38
C PHE A 118 -4.23 -13.76 7.37
N GLN A 119 -4.16 -14.04 6.06
CA GLN A 119 -4.43 -13.03 5.04
C GLN A 119 -5.88 -12.54 5.08
N LEU A 120 -6.82 -13.44 5.38
CA LEU A 120 -8.28 -13.20 5.43
C LEU A 120 -8.78 -12.77 6.82
N LYS A 121 -7.86 -12.51 7.76
CA LYS A 121 -8.22 -12.11 9.12
C LYS A 121 -9.18 -10.90 9.11
N ASN A 122 -10.27 -11.02 9.88
CA ASN A 122 -11.34 -10.02 9.99
C ASN A 122 -12.16 -9.82 8.70
N SER A 123 -12.15 -10.79 7.80
CA SER A 123 -12.99 -10.78 6.60
C SER A 123 -13.80 -12.06 6.50
N ALA A 124 -14.99 -11.96 5.92
CA ALA A 124 -15.88 -13.08 5.64
C ALA A 124 -16.08 -13.22 4.13
N LYS A 125 -16.24 -14.46 3.68
CA LYS A 125 -16.63 -14.72 2.28
C LYS A 125 -18.08 -14.28 2.08
N THR A 126 -18.27 -13.32 1.16
CA THR A 126 -19.59 -12.73 0.86
C THR A 126 -20.13 -13.17 -0.49
N GLY A 127 -19.27 -13.72 -1.37
CA GLY A 127 -19.73 -14.14 -2.69
C GLY A 127 -18.63 -14.74 -3.54
N THR A 128 -18.90 -14.82 -4.82
CA THR A 128 -17.95 -15.23 -5.85
C THR A 128 -18.10 -14.36 -7.11
N GLN A 129 -17.01 -14.19 -7.83
CA GLN A 129 -16.97 -13.50 -9.12
C GLN A 129 -16.33 -14.39 -10.17
N ALA A 130 -17.09 -14.73 -11.20
CA ALA A 130 -16.54 -15.38 -12.37
C ALA A 130 -15.77 -14.37 -13.24
N VAL A 131 -14.52 -14.70 -13.58
CA VAL A 131 -13.68 -13.93 -14.48
C VAL A 131 -13.06 -14.90 -15.48
N GLY A 132 -13.59 -14.92 -16.69
CA GLY A 132 -13.22 -15.91 -17.73
C GLY A 132 -13.36 -17.35 -17.24
N ASN A 133 -12.27 -18.10 -17.21
CA ASN A 133 -12.25 -19.53 -16.83
C ASN A 133 -12.07 -19.74 -15.31
N TYR A 134 -11.92 -18.69 -14.53
CA TYR A 134 -11.66 -18.77 -13.10
C TYR A 134 -12.82 -18.18 -12.30
N THR A 135 -13.04 -18.73 -11.10
CA THR A 135 -13.97 -18.20 -10.12
C THR A 135 -13.19 -17.67 -8.92
N TRP A 136 -13.31 -16.39 -8.68
CA TRP A 136 -12.72 -15.71 -7.53
C TRP A 136 -13.69 -15.70 -6.37
N ASP A 137 -13.21 -16.00 -5.18
CA ASP A 137 -13.95 -15.81 -3.94
C ASP A 137 -13.86 -14.35 -3.49
N ILE A 138 -14.99 -13.75 -3.15
CA ILE A 138 -15.06 -12.39 -2.61
C ILE A 138 -15.06 -12.45 -1.10
N TYR A 139 -14.19 -11.65 -0.48
CA TYR A 139 -14.12 -11.45 0.95
C TYR A 139 -14.26 -9.97 1.28
N GLU A 140 -15.09 -9.67 2.27
CA GLU A 140 -15.28 -8.31 2.78
C GLU A 140 -15.03 -8.29 4.28
N ALA A 141 -14.53 -7.14 4.78
CA ALA A 141 -14.28 -6.97 6.20
C ALA A 141 -15.59 -7.12 6.99
N THR A 142 -15.54 -7.86 8.09
CA THR A 142 -16.70 -8.01 9.00
C THR A 142 -17.07 -6.70 9.69
N GLU A 143 -16.10 -5.83 9.86
CA GLU A 143 -16.26 -4.46 10.36
C GLU A 143 -15.56 -3.51 9.37
N PRO A 144 -16.29 -3.00 8.35
CA PRO A 144 -15.72 -2.09 7.38
C PRO A 144 -15.22 -0.80 8.02
N SER A 145 -14.12 -0.28 7.53
CA SER A 145 -13.52 0.96 8.01
C SER A 145 -14.09 2.18 7.29
N ASP A 146 -14.14 3.32 7.97
CA ASP A 146 -14.42 4.61 7.37
C ASP A 146 -13.28 5.59 7.69
N PRO A 147 -12.47 6.02 6.69
CA PRO A 147 -12.50 5.59 5.28
C PRO A 147 -12.06 4.12 5.08
N PRO A 148 -12.44 3.49 3.94
CA PRO A 148 -12.11 2.10 3.65
C PRO A 148 -10.60 1.83 3.66
N LYS A 149 -10.20 0.69 4.23
CA LYS A 149 -8.82 0.21 4.23
C LYS A 149 -8.59 -0.79 3.09
N THR A 150 -7.32 -1.00 2.76
CA THR A 150 -6.92 -1.84 1.61
C THR A 150 -7.38 -3.29 1.70
N LYS A 151 -7.68 -3.83 2.88
CA LYS A 151 -8.16 -5.20 3.07
C LYS A 151 -9.65 -5.30 3.43
N ASP A 152 -10.39 -4.20 3.30
CA ASP A 152 -11.85 -4.24 3.53
C ASP A 152 -12.58 -4.94 2.38
N PHE A 153 -11.96 -5.00 1.18
CA PHE A 153 -12.43 -5.78 0.04
C PHE A 153 -11.27 -6.58 -0.58
N MET A 154 -11.49 -7.87 -0.79
CA MET A 154 -10.50 -8.77 -1.38
C MET A 154 -11.17 -9.76 -2.33
N MET A 155 -10.44 -10.15 -3.39
CA MET A 155 -10.80 -11.29 -4.22
C MET A 155 -9.66 -12.31 -4.16
N VAL A 156 -10.00 -13.58 -3.99
CA VAL A 156 -9.05 -14.68 -3.82
C VAL A 156 -9.29 -15.73 -4.89
N LEU A 157 -8.25 -16.11 -5.59
CA LEU A 157 -8.25 -17.17 -6.56
C LEU A 157 -7.27 -18.27 -6.16
N ASN A 158 -7.75 -19.45 -5.85
CA ASN A 158 -6.94 -20.66 -5.78
C ASN A 158 -6.89 -21.26 -7.19
N TYR A 159 -5.78 -21.08 -7.90
CA TYR A 159 -5.65 -21.52 -9.30
C TYR A 159 -5.00 -22.91 -9.45
N ASN A 160 -4.48 -23.45 -8.33
CA ASN A 160 -4.12 -24.86 -8.16
C ASN A 160 -4.20 -25.24 -6.68
N ASP A 161 -3.84 -26.48 -6.32
CA ASP A 161 -3.99 -27.03 -4.97
C ASP A 161 -3.12 -26.30 -3.90
N HIS A 162 -2.07 -25.58 -4.34
CA HIS A 162 -1.07 -25.02 -3.43
C HIS A 162 -0.75 -23.55 -3.67
N ASP A 163 -1.26 -22.96 -4.75
CA ASP A 163 -0.93 -21.57 -5.12
C ASP A 163 -2.20 -20.73 -5.22
N THR A 164 -2.10 -19.50 -4.77
CA THR A 164 -3.21 -18.56 -4.74
C THR A 164 -2.80 -17.18 -5.22
N ALA A 165 -3.75 -16.47 -5.79
CA ALA A 165 -3.65 -15.04 -6.06
C ALA A 165 -4.70 -14.29 -5.24
N LEU A 166 -4.27 -13.26 -4.52
CA LEU A 166 -5.13 -12.34 -3.79
C LEU A 166 -5.01 -10.96 -4.43
N ILE A 167 -6.14 -10.32 -4.70
CA ILE A 167 -6.18 -8.89 -5.02
C ILE A 167 -7.04 -8.18 -3.97
N TYR A 168 -6.56 -7.02 -3.51
CA TYR A 168 -7.20 -6.26 -2.44
C TYR A 168 -6.89 -4.77 -2.60
N GLY A 169 -7.76 -3.91 -2.11
CA GLY A 169 -7.53 -2.47 -2.28
C GLY A 169 -8.73 -1.60 -1.97
N VAL A 170 -8.64 -0.35 -2.38
CA VAL A 170 -9.67 0.68 -2.19
C VAL A 170 -10.23 1.16 -3.55
N ALA A 171 -10.30 0.24 -4.51
CA ALA A 171 -10.87 0.47 -5.83
C ALA A 171 -12.34 0.03 -5.89
N LYS A 172 -13.03 0.32 -6.98
CA LYS A 172 -14.39 -0.16 -7.20
C LYS A 172 -14.40 -1.64 -7.62
N PRO A 173 -15.48 -2.39 -7.38
CA PRO A 173 -15.57 -3.80 -7.81
C PRO A 173 -15.26 -4.03 -9.28
N GLN A 174 -15.64 -3.11 -10.19
CA GLN A 174 -15.32 -3.19 -11.61
C GLN A 174 -13.81 -3.15 -11.89
N ASP A 175 -13.08 -2.31 -11.15
CA ASP A 175 -11.61 -2.19 -11.28
C ASP A 175 -10.93 -3.51 -10.88
N PHE A 176 -11.46 -4.20 -9.86
CA PHE A 176 -10.97 -5.52 -9.46
C PHE A 176 -11.20 -6.58 -10.54
N VAL A 177 -12.37 -6.56 -11.18
CA VAL A 177 -12.68 -7.48 -12.29
C VAL A 177 -11.75 -7.23 -13.47
N GLU A 178 -11.43 -5.98 -13.76
CA GLU A 178 -10.53 -5.59 -14.85
C GLU A 178 -9.09 -6.10 -14.59
N ILE A 179 -8.57 -5.90 -13.38
CA ILE A 179 -7.27 -6.42 -12.97
C ILE A 179 -7.27 -7.96 -12.92
N ALA A 180 -8.32 -8.58 -12.38
CA ALA A 180 -8.47 -10.04 -12.35
C ALA A 180 -8.48 -10.64 -13.77
N THR A 181 -9.09 -9.96 -14.75
CA THR A 181 -9.07 -10.35 -16.16
C THR A 181 -7.65 -10.33 -16.73
N ALA A 182 -6.88 -9.29 -16.44
CA ALA A 182 -5.48 -9.20 -16.87
C ALA A 182 -4.60 -10.29 -16.21
N ILE A 183 -4.84 -10.60 -14.92
CA ILE A 183 -4.17 -11.70 -14.21
C ILE A 183 -4.46 -13.04 -14.85
N GLN A 184 -5.73 -13.30 -15.20
CA GLN A 184 -6.14 -14.55 -15.85
C GLN A 184 -5.40 -14.79 -17.15
N VAL A 185 -5.25 -13.77 -18.00
CA VAL A 185 -4.52 -13.89 -19.28
C VAL A 185 -3.12 -14.43 -19.04
N LYS A 186 -2.42 -13.91 -18.03
CA LYS A 186 -1.06 -14.36 -17.67
C LYS A 186 -1.04 -15.78 -17.07
N LEU A 187 -2.04 -16.16 -16.29
CA LEU A 187 -2.16 -17.54 -15.80
C LEU A 187 -2.39 -18.56 -16.91
N MET A 188 -3.13 -18.19 -17.97
CA MET A 188 -3.44 -19.05 -19.11
C MET A 188 -2.25 -19.22 -20.08
N GLU A 189 -1.33 -18.27 -20.18
CA GLU A 189 -0.12 -18.37 -21.00
C GLU A 189 0.76 -19.58 -20.62
N ARG A 190 0.61 -20.10 -19.39
CA ARG A 190 1.33 -21.28 -18.88
C ARG A 190 0.80 -22.61 -19.45
N THR A 191 -0.43 -22.66 -19.89
CA THR A 191 -1.12 -23.93 -20.24
C THR A 191 -0.84 -24.39 -21.68
N LYS A 192 0.06 -23.71 -22.38
CA LYS A 192 0.58 -24.10 -23.71
C LYS A 192 2.03 -24.55 -23.60
#